data_2e6c84cb94f4f4f99692c19c91cc609b
#
_entry.id   2e6c84cb94f4f4f99692c19c91cc609b
#
_cell.length_a   1.000
_cell.length_b   1.000
_cell.length_c   1.000
_cell.angle_alpha   90.00
_cell.angle_beta   90.00
_cell.angle_gamma   90.00
#
_symmetry.space_group_name_H-M   'P 1'
#
loop_
_entity.id
_entity.type
_entity.pdbx_description
1 polymer ?
#
loop_
_entity_poly.entity_id
_entity_poly.type
_entity_poly.pdbx_seq_one_letter_code
_entity_poly.pdbx_strand_id
1 'polypeptide(L)'
;MKITLMGTGTSQGVPVIACKCPVCTSKDRHDKRLRCSALVENKNSDGTTTKILIDTGPEFRIQALKYKIDSLDAVLLTHGHADHIYGLDDITIPAA
;
A
#
# COMPACT_ATOMS: atom_id res chain seq x y z
N MET A 1 -7.54 12.19 11.98
CA MET A 1 -6.77 11.03 11.44
C MET A 1 -7.44 10.54 10.16
N LYS A 2 -6.64 10.23 9.17
CA LYS A 2 -7.11 9.68 7.90
C LYS A 2 -6.40 8.36 7.63
N ILE A 3 -7.16 7.33 7.24
CA ILE A 3 -6.61 6.03 6.88
C ILE A 3 -6.97 5.76 5.43
N THR A 4 -5.96 5.52 4.59
CA THR A 4 -6.13 5.17 3.19
C THR A 4 -5.72 3.72 2.98
N LEU A 5 -6.64 2.88 2.54
CA LEU A 5 -6.36 1.49 2.20
C LEU A 5 -5.83 1.45 0.76
N MET A 6 -4.53 1.27 0.61
CA MET A 6 -3.89 1.32 -0.71
C MET A 6 -3.88 -0.02 -1.41
N GLY A 7 -4.07 -1.08 -0.68
CA GLY A 7 -4.23 -2.43 -1.19
C GLY A 7 -5.02 -3.26 -0.20
N THR A 8 -5.99 -4.01 -0.70
CA THR A 8 -6.90 -4.82 0.12
C THR A 8 -6.87 -6.29 -0.29
N GLY A 9 -5.97 -6.67 -1.18
CA GLY A 9 -5.76 -8.04 -1.59
C GLY A 9 -4.88 -8.84 -0.62
N THR A 10 -4.90 -10.13 -0.79
CA THR A 10 -4.04 -11.05 -0.06
C THR A 10 -2.64 -11.10 -0.69
N SER A 11 -1.82 -12.06 -0.27
CA SER A 11 -0.43 -12.21 -0.74
C SER A 11 -0.28 -12.33 -2.26
N GLN A 12 -1.33 -12.75 -2.96
CA GLN A 12 -1.30 -12.91 -4.42
C GLN A 12 -1.98 -11.75 -5.17
N GLY A 13 -2.70 -10.89 -4.46
CA GLY A 13 -3.51 -9.86 -5.08
C GLY A 13 -4.69 -10.41 -5.88
N VAL A 14 -5.42 -9.54 -6.58
CA VAL A 14 -6.48 -9.93 -7.51
C VAL A 14 -6.34 -9.06 -8.76
N PRO A 15 -6.29 -9.62 -9.97
CA PRO A 15 -6.39 -11.05 -10.30
C PRO A 15 -5.15 -11.85 -9.89
N VAL A 16 -5.37 -13.11 -9.56
CA VAL A 16 -4.29 -14.07 -9.32
C VAL A 16 -3.76 -14.55 -10.66
N ILE A 17 -2.44 -14.68 -10.79
CA ILE A 17 -1.80 -15.14 -12.03
C ILE A 17 -2.38 -16.48 -12.44
N ALA A 18 -2.80 -16.59 -13.70
CA ALA A 18 -3.37 -17.79 -14.33
C ALA A 18 -4.74 -18.22 -13.78
N CYS A 19 -5.33 -17.49 -12.84
CA CYS A 19 -6.67 -17.78 -12.35
C CYS A 19 -7.72 -17.34 -13.37
N LYS A 20 -8.63 -18.24 -13.70
CA LYS A 20 -9.69 -17.99 -14.69
C LYS A 20 -11.09 -17.85 -14.07
N CYS A 21 -11.18 -17.64 -12.74
CA CYS A 21 -12.47 -17.45 -12.09
C CYS A 21 -13.14 -16.13 -12.54
N PRO A 22 -14.45 -15.97 -12.32
CA PRO A 22 -15.16 -14.77 -12.76
C PRO A 22 -14.57 -13.46 -12.22
N VAL A 23 -14.07 -13.43 -10.98
CA VAL A 23 -13.49 -12.24 -10.38
C VAL A 23 -12.13 -11.93 -11.01
N CYS A 24 -11.25 -12.91 -11.13
CA CYS A 24 -9.92 -12.71 -11.70
C CYS A 24 -9.94 -12.37 -13.19
N THR A 25 -10.98 -12.74 -13.91
CA THR A 25 -11.16 -12.42 -15.33
C THR A 25 -12.07 -11.22 -15.56
N SER A 26 -12.59 -10.63 -14.50
CA SER A 26 -13.47 -9.46 -14.58
C SER A 26 -12.72 -8.25 -15.12
N LYS A 27 -13.42 -7.41 -15.88
CA LYS A 27 -12.93 -6.12 -16.34
C LYS A 27 -13.27 -4.97 -15.40
N ASP A 28 -14.05 -5.23 -14.35
CA ASP A 28 -14.41 -4.24 -13.36
C ASP A 28 -13.19 -3.90 -12.49
N ARG A 29 -12.83 -2.62 -12.41
CA ARG A 29 -11.71 -2.18 -11.57
C ARG A 29 -11.93 -2.47 -10.08
N HIS A 30 -13.18 -2.61 -9.62
CA HIS A 30 -13.48 -2.95 -8.23
C HIS A 30 -13.10 -4.39 -7.89
N ASP A 31 -12.89 -5.23 -8.90
CA ASP A 31 -12.39 -6.59 -8.71
C ASP A 31 -10.85 -6.66 -8.77
N LYS A 32 -10.16 -5.53 -8.89
CA LYS A 32 -8.70 -5.47 -8.88
C LYS A 32 -8.24 -5.10 -7.48
N ARG A 33 -7.35 -5.91 -6.90
CA ARG A 33 -6.86 -5.73 -5.54
C ARG A 33 -5.34 -5.86 -5.50
N LEU A 34 -4.65 -4.76 -5.21
CA LEU A 34 -3.22 -4.81 -4.91
C LEU A 34 -3.01 -5.45 -3.53
N ARG A 35 -1.80 -5.91 -3.28
CA ARG A 35 -1.44 -6.52 -2.01
C ARG A 35 -1.58 -5.52 -0.87
N CYS A 36 -1.83 -6.03 0.32
CA CYS A 36 -2.23 -5.26 1.50
C CYS A 36 -1.23 -4.16 1.85
N SER A 37 -1.72 -2.93 2.00
CA SER A 37 -0.98 -1.79 2.52
C SER A 37 -1.94 -0.68 2.91
N ALA A 38 -1.56 0.10 3.92
CA ALA A 38 -2.36 1.22 4.39
C ALA A 38 -1.47 2.42 4.72
N LEU A 39 -1.99 3.62 4.46
CA LEU A 39 -1.36 4.88 4.85
C LEU A 39 -2.19 5.53 5.95
N VAL A 40 -1.57 5.81 7.08
CA VAL A 40 -2.21 6.54 8.19
C VAL A 40 -1.64 7.96 8.23
N GLU A 41 -2.51 8.94 8.18
CA GLU A 41 -2.14 10.35 8.25
C GLU A 41 -2.81 10.99 9.45
N ASN A 42 -2.04 11.72 10.23
CA ASN A 42 -2.56 12.47 11.37
C ASN A 42 -2.07 13.91 11.31
N LYS A 43 -3.01 14.85 11.35
CA LYS A 43 -2.69 16.27 11.37
C LYS A 43 -2.37 16.70 12.79
N ASN A 44 -1.17 17.26 12.97
CA ASN A 44 -0.69 17.69 14.27
C ASN A 44 -1.18 19.12 14.60
N SER A 45 -1.13 19.49 15.88
CA SER A 45 -1.56 20.81 16.34
C SER A 45 -0.72 21.95 15.77
N ASP A 46 0.53 21.67 15.38
CA ASP A 46 1.43 22.68 14.79
C ASP A 46 1.25 22.86 13.27
N GLY A 47 0.25 22.19 12.69
CA GLY A 47 -0.03 22.26 11.25
C GLY A 47 0.72 21.23 10.39
N THR A 48 1.66 20.47 10.95
CA THR A 48 2.33 19.40 10.24
C THR A 48 1.45 18.14 10.17
N THR A 49 1.78 17.22 9.28
CA THR A 49 1.08 15.92 9.16
C THR A 49 2.07 14.80 9.39
N THR A 50 1.74 13.91 10.32
CA THR A 50 2.49 12.66 10.52
C THR A 50 1.93 11.60 9.59
N LYS A 51 2.81 10.96 8.81
CA LYS A 51 2.44 9.92 7.85
C LYS A 51 3.13 8.62 8.19
N ILE A 52 2.35 7.58 8.41
CA ILE A 52 2.83 6.24 8.75
C ILE A 52 2.32 5.26 7.71
N LEU A 53 3.26 4.52 7.10
CA LEU A 53 2.93 3.46 6.16
C LEU A 53 2.90 2.14 6.89
N ILE A 54 1.86 1.35 6.66
CA ILE A 54 1.75 -0.02 7.19
C ILE A 54 1.95 -0.98 6.04
N ASP A 55 3.02 -1.76 6.11
CA ASP A 55 3.51 -2.73 5.14
C ASP A 55 3.87 -2.15 3.78
N THR A 56 4.97 -2.65 3.23
CA THR A 56 5.54 -2.26 1.94
C THR A 56 5.67 -3.51 1.07
N GLY A 57 4.58 -3.88 0.42
CA GLY A 57 4.58 -5.01 -0.50
C GLY A 57 5.27 -4.69 -1.83
N PRO A 58 5.33 -5.67 -2.76
CA PRO A 58 5.98 -5.48 -4.05
C PRO A 58 5.38 -4.36 -4.91
N GLU A 59 4.12 -4.00 -4.68
CA GLU A 59 3.46 -2.93 -5.43
C GLU A 59 3.55 -1.57 -4.76
N PHE A 60 4.40 -1.40 -3.75
CA PHE A 60 4.50 -0.13 -3.03
C PHE A 60 4.76 1.04 -3.98
N ARG A 61 5.64 0.89 -4.96
CA ARG A 61 5.92 1.95 -5.93
C ARG A 61 4.64 2.39 -6.65
N ILE A 62 3.83 1.43 -7.13
CA ILE A 62 2.57 1.71 -7.82
C ILE A 62 1.59 2.40 -6.86
N GLN A 63 1.50 1.92 -5.63
CA GLN A 63 0.63 2.49 -4.61
C GLN A 63 1.05 3.92 -4.26
N ALA A 64 2.34 4.14 -4.06
CA ALA A 64 2.87 5.46 -3.73
C ALA A 64 2.61 6.48 -4.83
N LEU A 65 2.77 6.09 -6.09
CA LEU A 65 2.50 6.96 -7.24
C LEU A 65 1.02 7.27 -7.36
N LYS A 66 0.16 6.27 -7.17
CA LYS A 66 -1.29 6.45 -7.26
C LYS A 66 -1.82 7.39 -6.19
N TYR A 67 -1.37 7.25 -4.96
CA TYR A 67 -1.84 8.04 -3.83
C TYR A 67 -0.95 9.25 -3.54
N LYS A 68 0.03 9.53 -4.41
CA LYS A 68 0.90 10.70 -4.35
C LYS A 68 1.63 10.82 -3.00
N ILE A 69 2.18 9.70 -2.52
CA ILE A 69 2.97 9.70 -1.30
C ILE A 69 4.33 10.34 -1.61
N ASP A 70 4.59 11.49 -1.02
CA ASP A 70 5.83 12.25 -1.23
C ASP A 70 6.71 12.32 0.03
N SER A 71 6.19 11.88 1.16
CA SER A 71 6.91 11.88 2.44
C SER A 71 6.33 10.83 3.38
N LEU A 72 7.18 10.28 4.24
CA LEU A 72 6.80 9.33 5.29
C LEU A 72 7.62 9.59 6.54
N ASP A 73 7.01 9.46 7.72
CA ASP A 73 7.70 9.56 9.00
C ASP A 73 8.09 8.19 9.58
N ALA A 74 7.31 7.18 9.28
CA ALA A 74 7.57 5.82 9.77
C ALA A 74 6.97 4.78 8.85
N VAL A 75 7.54 3.58 8.89
CA VAL A 75 7.01 2.38 8.24
C VAL A 75 6.86 1.31 9.32
N LEU A 76 5.67 0.75 9.44
CA LEU A 76 5.39 -0.35 10.35
C LEU A 76 5.20 -1.62 9.54
N LEU A 77 5.96 -2.66 9.87
CA LEU A 77 5.85 -3.97 9.22
C LEU A 77 5.09 -4.90 10.15
N THR A 78 3.99 -5.47 9.66
CA THR A 78 3.18 -6.39 10.48
C THR A 78 3.87 -7.74 10.64
N HIS A 79 4.56 -8.21 9.60
CA HIS A 79 5.36 -9.43 9.65
C HIS A 79 6.29 -9.51 8.44
N GLY A 80 7.19 -10.51 8.42
CA GLY A 80 8.29 -10.60 7.46
C GLY A 80 7.98 -11.31 6.15
N HIS A 81 6.72 -11.57 5.81
CA HIS A 81 6.38 -12.19 4.53
C HIS A 81 6.65 -11.24 3.36
N ALA A 82 7.01 -11.78 2.20
CA ALA A 82 7.42 -11.02 1.03
C ALA A 82 6.39 -9.98 0.58
N ASP A 83 5.10 -10.31 0.65
CA ASP A 83 4.03 -9.42 0.24
C ASP A 83 3.88 -8.20 1.14
N HIS A 84 4.60 -8.16 2.28
CA HIS A 84 4.58 -7.04 3.22
C HIS A 84 5.90 -6.26 3.27
N ILE A 85 7.01 -6.80 2.74
CA ILE A 85 8.34 -6.19 2.91
C ILE A 85 9.12 -5.97 1.62
N TYR A 86 8.80 -6.64 0.53
CA TYR A 86 9.63 -6.60 -0.69
C TYR A 86 9.63 -5.25 -1.40
N GLY A 87 8.79 -4.31 -1.00
CA GLY A 87 8.79 -2.94 -1.51
C GLY A 87 9.68 -1.99 -0.71
N LEU A 88 10.41 -2.47 0.31
CA LEU A 88 11.24 -1.62 1.15
C LEU A 88 12.32 -0.86 0.36
N ASP A 89 12.84 -1.44 -0.71
CA ASP A 89 13.86 -0.80 -1.55
C ASP A 89 13.34 0.48 -2.24
N ASP A 90 12.03 0.65 -2.34
CA ASP A 90 11.43 1.84 -2.92
C ASP A 90 11.25 2.97 -1.90
N ILE A 91 11.63 2.75 -0.64
CA ILE A 91 11.54 3.77 0.42
C ILE A 91 12.75 4.70 0.34
N THR A 92 12.68 5.66 -0.57
CA THR A 92 13.71 6.69 -0.73
C THR A 92 13.16 8.09 -0.53
N ILE A 93 11.90 8.20 -0.09
CA ILE A 93 11.20 9.46 0.07
C ILE A 93 11.54 10.10 1.42
N PRO A 94 11.55 11.45 1.49
CA PRO A 94 11.92 12.15 2.73
C PRO A 94 10.85 12.00 3.81
N ALA A 95 11.23 12.32 5.05
CA ALA A 95 10.29 12.43 6.16
C ALA A 95 9.29 13.57 5.91
N ALA A 96 8.10 13.39 6.42
CA ALA A 96 7.02 14.37 6.28
C ALA A 96 7.27 15.65 7.09
#